data_2bf45de20d4094294a9e10a74eb16163
#
_entry.id   2bf45de20d4094294a9e10a74eb16163
#
_cell.length_a   1.000
_cell.length_b   1.000
_cell.length_c   1.000
_cell.angle_alpha   90.00
_cell.angle_beta   90.00
_cell.angle_gamma   90.00
#
_symmetry.space_group_name_H-M   'P 1'
#
loop_
_entity.id
_entity.type
_entity.pdbx_description
1 polymer ?
#
loop_
_entity_poly.entity_id
_entity_poly.type
_entity_poly.pdbx_seq_one_letter_code
_entity_poly.pdbx_strand_id
1 'polypeptide(L)'
;MCMLSAALLGGLPEARAGFAATVSRDQPRSSTNSTAVAAAQKENKRCLLCHSRPRFKTLEDGERLSLEVAKQDYNHSAHAGLSCVSCHTDIAKRKHPIQKIAIASQRAFSVEMNEVCRNCHAGKFTQYKTSIHASLVAQGDKRAPVCTDCHGAHNVEPMSVYQPVTGMPCKKCHADIYKEYTSSVHGLARKNGNVIRAAHIQAPICADCHTAHKVTAPASNGHLTSACTGCHDNVAQKHDKWLPNAGLHLEVVDCAACHAPVSERRVDLELTSAAGTEQKDAGPLQRRLLAIEKEGGSLGASELWKLVRESKKRGKSTQVVLRGRLEVTSGAQAHHLASRLSAVRDCSSCHHAGSAAFQNVVVSIRQPDGRDRHYQADTDTLNSAESVDSVGDFYALGGTRIRLLDKLLVAALIGGLAIPIGHFTAGRIIKKHRDKGEQ
;
A
#
# COMPACT_ATOMS: atom_id res chain seq x y z
N MET A 1 19.00 38.37 -52.40
CA MET A 1 18.53 39.48 -51.54
C MET A 1 17.15 39.10 -51.02
N CYS A 2 17.08 38.72 -49.83
CA CYS A 2 15.91 38.84 -48.95
C CYS A 2 16.32 38.34 -47.53
N MET A 3 16.11 39.21 -46.61
CA MET A 3 16.67 39.16 -45.24
C MET A 3 15.98 38.12 -44.35
N LEU A 4 16.82 37.45 -43.55
CA LEU A 4 16.42 36.71 -42.34
C LEU A 4 15.91 37.68 -41.27
N SER A 5 14.75 37.35 -40.69
CA SER A 5 14.35 37.87 -39.39
C SER A 5 14.31 36.71 -38.39
N ALA A 6 15.28 36.69 -37.50
CA ALA A 6 15.34 35.76 -36.36
C ALA A 6 14.49 36.33 -35.22
N ALA A 7 13.44 35.59 -34.85
CA ALA A 7 12.68 35.82 -33.61
C ALA A 7 13.28 34.99 -32.46
N LEU A 8 13.91 35.68 -31.54
CA LEU A 8 14.34 35.15 -30.24
C LEU A 8 13.13 34.97 -29.36
N LEU A 9 12.71 33.74 -29.16
CA LEU A 9 11.80 33.35 -28.08
C LEU A 9 12.64 32.95 -26.86
N GLY A 10 12.71 33.89 -25.92
CA GLY A 10 13.30 33.66 -24.61
C GLY A 10 12.46 32.64 -23.82
N GLY A 11 13.03 31.46 -23.57
CA GLY A 11 12.48 30.49 -22.65
C GLY A 11 12.63 30.96 -21.21
N LEU A 12 11.52 31.14 -20.53
CA LEU A 12 11.48 31.30 -19.09
C LEU A 12 11.83 29.97 -18.44
N PRO A 13 12.66 29.92 -17.39
CA PRO A 13 12.89 28.67 -16.64
C PRO A 13 11.65 28.35 -15.82
N GLU A 14 11.02 27.21 -16.11
CA GLU A 14 10.03 26.62 -15.22
C GLU A 14 10.68 26.35 -13.87
N ALA A 15 10.24 27.08 -12.86
CA ALA A 15 10.58 26.83 -11.47
C ALA A 15 9.97 25.47 -11.08
N ARG A 16 10.78 24.43 -11.08
CA ARG A 16 10.47 23.16 -10.40
C ARG A 16 10.33 23.46 -8.92
N ALA A 17 9.09 23.54 -8.45
CA ALA A 17 8.77 23.51 -7.04
C ALA A 17 9.19 22.14 -6.49
N GLY A 18 10.40 22.07 -5.95
CA GLY A 18 10.86 20.98 -5.13
C GLY A 18 9.94 20.92 -3.92
N PHE A 19 9.08 19.92 -3.83
CA PHE A 19 8.40 19.55 -2.62
C PHE A 19 9.45 18.98 -1.65
N ALA A 20 10.21 19.87 -1.04
CA ALA A 20 10.88 19.56 0.21
C ALA A 20 9.75 19.40 1.23
N ALA A 21 9.38 18.16 1.54
CA ALA A 21 8.63 17.87 2.73
C ALA A 21 9.47 18.39 3.91
N THR A 22 9.17 19.60 4.34
CA THR A 22 9.63 20.11 5.62
C THR A 22 9.03 19.17 6.66
N VAL A 23 9.83 18.18 7.08
CA VAL A 23 9.61 17.50 8.34
C VAL A 23 9.64 18.62 9.38
N SER A 24 8.44 19.08 9.77
CA SER A 24 8.27 19.92 10.93
C SER A 24 8.88 19.13 12.08
N ARG A 25 10.12 19.42 12.41
CA ARG A 25 10.70 19.04 13.68
C ARG A 25 9.83 19.75 14.72
N ASP A 26 8.90 19.00 15.31
CA ASP A 26 8.34 19.39 16.59
C ASP A 26 9.54 19.62 17.50
N GLN A 27 9.88 20.89 17.69
CA GLN A 27 10.95 21.26 18.62
C GLN A 27 10.57 20.67 19.98
N PRO A 28 11.51 20.01 20.66
CA PRO A 28 11.28 19.64 22.04
C PRO A 28 10.90 20.92 22.78
N ARG A 29 9.71 20.93 23.40
CA ARG A 29 9.27 22.06 24.23
C ARG A 29 10.38 22.36 25.22
N SER A 30 11.07 23.46 24.99
CA SER A 30 12.06 24.04 25.92
C SER A 30 11.37 24.28 27.25
N SER A 31 12.02 23.84 28.31
CA SER A 31 11.72 24.12 29.72
C SER A 31 10.26 23.91 30.13
N THR A 32 9.87 22.65 30.38
CA THR A 32 8.77 22.38 31.32
C THR A 32 9.09 23.17 32.62
N ASN A 33 8.24 24.13 32.95
CA ASN A 33 8.39 24.94 34.13
C ASN A 33 8.53 23.98 35.34
N SER A 34 9.69 23.90 35.96
CA SER A 34 10.03 22.95 37.03
C SER A 34 9.01 22.96 38.15
N THR A 35 8.40 24.13 38.40
CA THR A 35 7.34 24.31 39.37
C THR A 35 6.05 23.58 39.00
N ALA A 36 5.65 23.57 37.71
CA ALA A 36 4.47 22.89 37.26
C ALA A 36 4.65 21.35 37.32
N VAL A 37 5.82 20.85 36.96
CA VAL A 37 6.17 19.43 37.09
C VAL A 37 6.15 19.01 38.55
N ALA A 38 6.72 19.78 39.46
CA ALA A 38 6.71 19.49 40.89
C ALA A 38 5.29 19.50 41.49
N ALA A 39 4.42 20.40 41.02
CA ALA A 39 3.02 20.47 41.43
C ALA A 39 2.26 19.21 40.96
N ALA A 40 2.42 18.81 39.68
CA ALA A 40 1.82 17.60 39.13
C ALA A 40 2.28 16.34 39.87
N GLN A 41 3.56 16.22 40.18
CA GLN A 41 4.12 15.10 40.94
C GLN A 41 3.56 15.05 42.38
N LYS A 42 3.34 16.19 43.03
CA LYS A 42 2.71 16.24 44.35
C LYS A 42 1.27 15.75 44.29
N GLU A 43 0.51 16.16 43.29
CA GLU A 43 -0.87 15.68 43.05
C GLU A 43 -0.90 14.19 42.80
N ASN A 44 -0.03 13.67 41.91
CA ASN A 44 0.05 12.27 41.54
C ASN A 44 0.36 11.34 42.72
N LYS A 45 1.13 11.81 43.72
CA LYS A 45 1.37 11.02 44.95
C LYS A 45 0.07 10.60 45.62
N ARG A 46 -0.96 11.45 45.60
CA ARG A 46 -2.27 11.16 46.20
C ARG A 46 -2.98 9.99 45.48
N CYS A 47 -2.91 9.98 44.13
CA CYS A 47 -3.47 8.91 43.32
C CYS A 47 -2.69 7.61 43.51
N LEU A 48 -1.38 7.67 43.50
CA LEU A 48 -0.48 6.53 43.63
C LEU A 48 -0.49 5.88 45.01
N LEU A 49 -0.99 6.55 46.10
CA LEU A 49 -1.23 5.90 47.38
C LEU A 49 -2.12 4.64 47.24
N CYS A 50 -3.08 4.70 46.32
CA CYS A 50 -3.97 3.57 46.03
C CYS A 50 -3.60 2.81 44.77
N HIS A 51 -3.22 3.54 43.71
CA HIS A 51 -3.00 2.96 42.39
C HIS A 51 -1.61 2.38 42.15
N SER A 52 -0.68 2.47 43.12
CA SER A 52 0.61 1.74 43.06
C SER A 52 0.55 0.36 43.70
N ARG A 53 -0.63 -0.13 44.07
CA ARG A 53 -0.84 -1.43 44.67
C ARG A 53 -1.77 -2.26 43.79
N PRO A 54 -1.66 -3.60 43.81
CA PRO A 54 -2.56 -4.48 43.07
C PRO A 54 -4.02 -4.21 43.45
N ARG A 55 -4.78 -3.71 42.50
CA ARG A 55 -6.22 -3.48 42.60
C ARG A 55 -6.86 -3.87 41.29
N PHE A 56 -8.06 -4.42 41.39
CA PHE A 56 -8.84 -4.85 40.24
C PHE A 56 -10.24 -4.27 40.29
N LYS A 57 -10.77 -4.01 39.12
CA LYS A 57 -12.17 -3.67 38.89
C LYS A 57 -12.77 -4.72 37.96
N THR A 58 -13.91 -5.30 38.33
CA THR A 58 -14.70 -6.10 37.41
C THR A 58 -15.48 -5.16 36.49
N LEU A 59 -15.38 -5.36 35.20
CA LEU A 59 -16.06 -4.62 34.15
C LEU A 59 -17.45 -5.23 33.90
N GLU A 60 -18.26 -4.56 33.07
CA GLU A 60 -19.63 -5.01 32.76
C GLU A 60 -19.64 -6.31 31.96
N ASP A 61 -18.62 -6.55 31.12
CA ASP A 61 -18.40 -7.80 30.38
C ASP A 61 -17.82 -8.96 31.23
N GLY A 62 -17.55 -8.72 32.51
CA GLY A 62 -16.98 -9.69 33.43
C GLY A 62 -15.44 -9.71 33.44
N GLU A 63 -14.75 -8.98 32.55
CA GLU A 63 -13.30 -8.88 32.58
C GLU A 63 -12.79 -8.19 33.86
N ARG A 64 -11.56 -8.50 34.25
CA ARG A 64 -10.89 -7.85 35.39
C ARG A 64 -9.85 -6.86 34.89
N LEU A 65 -10.14 -5.57 35.04
CA LEU A 65 -9.20 -4.50 34.74
C LEU A 65 -8.27 -4.27 35.95
N SER A 66 -6.96 -4.33 35.72
CA SER A 66 -6.00 -3.87 36.73
C SER A 66 -6.05 -2.34 36.84
N LEU A 67 -6.14 -1.84 38.05
CA LEU A 67 -6.07 -0.41 38.37
C LEU A 67 -4.69 -0.04 38.91
N GLU A 68 -3.75 -0.96 38.88
CA GLU A 68 -2.37 -0.69 39.27
C GLU A 68 -1.62 0.10 38.22
N VAL A 69 -0.93 1.13 38.65
CA VAL A 69 0.02 1.91 37.85
C VAL A 69 1.41 1.67 38.43
N ALA A 70 2.25 0.98 37.69
CA ALA A 70 3.64 0.77 38.09
C ALA A 70 4.35 2.14 38.17
N LYS A 71 4.69 2.54 39.39
CA LYS A 71 5.31 3.86 39.66
C LYS A 71 6.60 4.06 38.85
N GLN A 72 7.36 2.99 38.68
CA GLN A 72 8.60 3.02 37.92
C GLN A 72 8.32 3.35 36.44
N ASP A 73 7.37 2.65 35.83
CA ASP A 73 6.98 2.82 34.43
C ASP A 73 6.51 4.25 34.17
N TYR A 74 5.63 4.78 35.05
CA TYR A 74 5.15 6.13 34.94
C TYR A 74 6.27 7.16 35.08
N ASN A 75 7.20 6.99 36.02
CA ASN A 75 8.32 7.92 36.22
C ASN A 75 9.31 7.96 35.04
N HIS A 76 9.41 6.88 34.26
CA HIS A 76 10.23 6.82 33.03
C HIS A 76 9.46 7.22 31.78
N SER A 77 8.15 7.41 31.90
CA SER A 77 7.28 7.80 30.77
C SER A 77 7.64 9.20 30.26
N ALA A 78 7.50 9.40 28.96
CA ALA A 78 7.56 10.71 28.33
C ALA A 78 6.54 11.72 28.94
N HIS A 79 5.50 11.20 29.63
CA HIS A 79 4.47 11.98 30.30
C HIS A 79 4.66 12.08 31.83
N ALA A 80 5.80 11.71 32.38
CA ALA A 80 6.07 11.71 33.83
C ALA A 80 5.87 13.08 34.51
N GLY A 81 5.93 14.18 33.73
CA GLY A 81 5.70 15.55 34.21
C GLY A 81 4.23 15.99 34.21
N LEU A 82 3.29 15.16 33.76
CA LEU A 82 1.87 15.50 33.71
C LEU A 82 1.13 15.04 34.98
N SER A 83 0.01 15.68 35.31
CA SER A 83 -0.86 15.17 36.36
C SER A 83 -1.75 14.03 35.83
N CYS A 84 -2.11 13.07 36.69
CA CYS A 84 -3.01 11.99 36.32
C CYS A 84 -4.34 12.50 35.74
N VAL A 85 -4.85 13.60 36.26
CA VAL A 85 -6.11 14.23 35.81
C VAL A 85 -5.98 14.97 34.47
N SER A 86 -4.77 15.14 33.97
CA SER A 86 -4.58 15.66 32.60
C SER A 86 -5.12 14.70 31.53
N CYS A 87 -5.11 13.40 31.84
CA CYS A 87 -5.67 12.36 30.97
C CYS A 87 -7.00 11.82 31.52
N HIS A 88 -7.11 11.63 32.85
CA HIS A 88 -8.32 11.18 33.52
C HIS A 88 -9.19 12.37 33.94
N THR A 89 -9.63 13.14 32.94
CA THR A 89 -10.34 14.42 33.17
C THR A 89 -11.70 14.26 33.85
N ASP A 90 -12.34 13.12 33.69
CA ASP A 90 -13.61 12.80 34.33
C ASP A 90 -13.45 12.53 35.84
N ILE A 91 -12.31 11.97 36.25
CA ILE A 91 -12.01 11.72 37.67
C ILE A 91 -11.92 13.03 38.46
N ALA A 92 -11.38 14.08 37.89
CA ALA A 92 -11.32 15.39 38.53
C ALA A 92 -12.69 15.98 38.84
N LYS A 93 -13.72 15.61 38.09
CA LYS A 93 -15.11 16.10 38.22
C LYS A 93 -15.98 15.21 39.12
N ARG A 94 -15.49 14.05 39.55
CA ARG A 94 -16.23 13.04 40.31
C ARG A 94 -15.75 12.95 41.77
N LYS A 95 -16.64 12.52 42.66
CA LYS A 95 -16.28 12.17 44.05
C LYS A 95 -15.57 10.80 44.06
N HIS A 96 -14.37 10.73 43.47
CA HIS A 96 -13.57 9.51 43.45
C HIS A 96 -12.93 9.23 44.82
N PRO A 97 -12.92 8.00 45.35
CA PRO A 97 -13.38 6.72 44.75
C PRO A 97 -14.85 6.34 45.02
N ILE A 98 -15.61 7.22 45.61
CA ILE A 98 -16.99 6.94 46.03
C ILE A 98 -17.90 6.70 44.83
N GLN A 99 -17.79 7.57 43.84
CA GLN A 99 -18.57 7.47 42.61
C GLN A 99 -17.86 6.54 41.62
N LYS A 100 -18.42 5.34 41.42
CA LYS A 100 -17.89 4.34 40.49
C LYS A 100 -18.18 4.77 39.06
N ILE A 101 -17.23 4.49 38.16
CA ILE A 101 -17.36 4.66 36.70
C ILE A 101 -17.78 3.29 36.14
N ALA A 102 -18.87 3.24 35.40
CA ALA A 102 -19.21 2.07 34.61
C ALA A 102 -18.24 1.97 33.41
N ILE A 103 -17.66 0.80 33.18
CA ILE A 103 -16.78 0.51 32.07
C ILE A 103 -17.25 -0.77 31.41
N ALA A 104 -17.75 -0.69 30.18
CA ALA A 104 -18.34 -1.81 29.47
C ALA A 104 -17.31 -2.93 29.22
N SER A 105 -16.13 -2.58 28.75
CA SER A 105 -15.00 -3.50 28.53
C SER A 105 -13.68 -2.73 28.57
N GLN A 106 -12.57 -3.43 28.73
CA GLN A 106 -11.23 -2.82 28.64
C GLN A 106 -11.01 -2.18 27.27
N ARG A 107 -11.47 -2.83 26.20
CA ARG A 107 -11.36 -2.31 24.85
C ARG A 107 -12.18 -1.05 24.63
N ALA A 108 -13.43 -1.02 25.05
CA ALA A 108 -14.29 0.15 24.95
C ALA A 108 -13.65 1.35 25.66
N PHE A 109 -13.12 1.15 26.85
CA PHE A 109 -12.41 2.19 27.60
C PHE A 109 -11.16 2.69 26.88
N SER A 110 -10.35 1.79 26.29
CA SER A 110 -9.17 2.19 25.52
C SER A 110 -9.53 3.03 24.30
N VAL A 111 -10.64 2.71 23.61
CA VAL A 111 -11.15 3.48 22.48
C VAL A 111 -11.62 4.87 22.91
N GLU A 112 -12.33 4.96 24.02
CA GLU A 112 -12.78 6.24 24.62
C GLU A 112 -11.59 7.12 25.01
N MET A 113 -10.61 6.53 25.71
CA MET A 113 -9.40 7.24 26.16
C MET A 113 -8.52 7.70 24.99
N ASN A 114 -8.67 7.12 23.79
CA ASN A 114 -7.96 7.54 22.60
C ASN A 114 -8.24 9.02 22.24
N GLU A 115 -9.46 9.51 22.48
CA GLU A 115 -9.83 10.91 22.23
C GLU A 115 -9.10 11.90 23.14
N VAL A 116 -8.68 11.48 24.32
CA VAL A 116 -7.96 12.35 25.28
C VAL A 116 -6.61 12.77 24.73
N CYS A 117 -5.94 11.92 23.97
CA CYS A 117 -4.65 12.21 23.35
C CYS A 117 -4.72 13.41 22.40
N ARG A 118 -5.88 13.64 21.77
CA ARG A 118 -6.14 14.75 20.85
C ARG A 118 -5.90 16.12 21.48
N ASN A 119 -6.14 16.27 22.76
CA ASN A 119 -6.05 17.57 23.46
C ASN A 119 -4.63 18.17 23.35
N CYS A 120 -3.60 17.33 23.27
CA CYS A 120 -2.21 17.75 23.14
C CYS A 120 -1.59 17.34 21.78
N HIS A 121 -2.06 16.23 21.18
CA HIS A 121 -1.51 15.63 19.97
C HIS A 121 -2.47 15.73 18.78
N ALA A 122 -3.14 16.90 18.60
CA ALA A 122 -4.18 17.10 17.58
C ALA A 122 -3.73 16.74 16.17
N GLY A 123 -2.52 17.11 15.77
CA GLY A 123 -1.98 16.81 14.44
C GLY A 123 -1.78 15.31 14.22
N LYS A 124 -1.25 14.58 15.21
CA LYS A 124 -1.08 13.12 15.14
C LYS A 124 -2.43 12.40 15.16
N PHE A 125 -3.36 12.91 15.94
CA PHE A 125 -4.72 12.38 16.00
C PHE A 125 -5.45 12.54 14.66
N THR A 126 -5.30 13.68 13.98
CA THR A 126 -5.86 13.90 12.64
C THR A 126 -5.28 12.92 11.62
N GLN A 127 -3.96 12.69 11.65
CA GLN A 127 -3.32 11.67 10.81
C GLN A 127 -3.87 10.27 11.11
N TYR A 128 -3.97 9.89 12.39
CA TYR A 128 -4.52 8.60 12.78
C TYR A 128 -5.96 8.40 12.30
N LYS A 129 -6.82 9.41 12.39
CA LYS A 129 -8.23 9.33 11.92
C LYS A 129 -8.36 8.98 10.44
N THR A 130 -7.36 9.28 9.63
CA THR A 130 -7.34 8.94 8.20
C THR A 130 -6.62 7.62 7.91
N SER A 131 -6.22 6.87 8.94
CA SER A 131 -5.52 5.59 8.82
C SER A 131 -6.49 4.41 8.68
N ILE A 132 -5.98 3.31 8.12
CA ILE A 132 -6.71 2.03 8.10
C ILE A 132 -7.04 1.56 9.52
N HIS A 133 -6.15 1.79 10.49
CA HIS A 133 -6.38 1.39 11.88
C HIS A 133 -7.62 2.09 12.47
N ALA A 134 -7.74 3.39 12.26
CA ALA A 134 -8.91 4.15 12.72
C ALA A 134 -10.20 3.72 12.00
N SER A 135 -10.11 3.40 10.71
CA SER A 135 -11.26 2.89 9.95
C SER A 135 -11.76 1.56 10.53
N LEU A 136 -10.85 0.64 10.86
CA LEU A 136 -11.19 -0.64 11.47
C LEU A 136 -11.77 -0.48 12.88
N VAL A 137 -11.22 0.44 13.70
CA VAL A 137 -11.79 0.77 15.02
C VAL A 137 -13.21 1.29 14.88
N ALA A 138 -13.46 2.19 13.91
CA ALA A 138 -14.79 2.75 13.67
C ALA A 138 -15.81 1.68 13.23
N GLN A 139 -15.36 0.59 12.64
CA GLN A 139 -16.19 -0.57 12.26
C GLN A 139 -16.32 -1.60 13.38
N GLY A 140 -15.75 -1.35 14.54
CA GLY A 140 -15.85 -2.23 15.71
C GLY A 140 -14.85 -3.40 15.72
N ASP A 141 -13.81 -3.39 14.87
CA ASP A 141 -12.76 -4.41 14.97
C ASP A 141 -11.98 -4.23 16.27
N LYS A 142 -12.15 -5.18 17.19
CA LYS A 142 -11.54 -5.15 18.53
C LYS A 142 -10.01 -5.28 18.50
N ARG A 143 -9.43 -5.77 17.38
CA ARG A 143 -7.98 -5.97 17.22
C ARG A 143 -7.28 -4.73 16.63
N ALA A 144 -8.04 -3.81 16.02
CA ALA A 144 -7.48 -2.62 15.42
C ALA A 144 -6.89 -1.68 16.48
N PRO A 145 -5.62 -1.23 16.36
CA PRO A 145 -4.95 -0.51 17.43
C PRO A 145 -5.43 0.93 17.60
N VAL A 146 -5.43 1.41 18.85
CA VAL A 146 -5.54 2.81 19.24
C VAL A 146 -4.18 3.34 19.74
N CYS A 147 -4.09 4.61 20.12
CA CYS A 147 -2.82 5.23 20.52
C CYS A 147 -2.06 4.41 21.58
N THR A 148 -2.78 3.94 22.60
CA THR A 148 -2.18 3.21 23.73
C THR A 148 -1.68 1.82 23.38
N ASP A 149 -2.19 1.17 22.32
CA ASP A 149 -1.70 -0.14 21.89
C ASP A 149 -0.28 -0.07 21.34
N CYS A 150 0.07 1.07 20.72
CA CYS A 150 1.41 1.31 20.21
C CYS A 150 2.31 1.97 21.25
N HIS A 151 1.81 2.99 21.95
CA HIS A 151 2.61 3.86 22.81
C HIS A 151 2.56 3.50 24.30
N GLY A 152 1.67 2.61 24.72
CA GLY A 152 1.36 2.41 26.14
C GLY A 152 0.46 3.52 26.70
N ALA A 153 -0.04 3.32 27.92
CA ALA A 153 -0.88 4.29 28.61
C ALA A 153 -0.07 5.08 29.67
N HIS A 154 0.48 4.39 30.66
CA HIS A 154 1.23 4.99 31.74
C HIS A 154 2.75 4.95 31.52
N ASN A 155 3.21 4.14 30.60
CA ASN A 155 4.61 3.93 30.20
C ASN A 155 4.88 4.41 28.79
N VAL A 156 4.36 5.58 28.42
CA VAL A 156 4.60 6.14 27.08
C VAL A 156 6.10 6.37 26.86
N GLU A 157 6.64 5.63 25.90
CA GLU A 157 8.06 5.65 25.60
C GLU A 157 8.49 6.92 24.88
N PRO A 158 9.68 7.47 25.15
CA PRO A 158 10.23 8.58 24.38
C PRO A 158 10.57 8.14 22.95
N MET A 159 10.58 9.10 22.01
CA MET A 159 10.81 8.84 20.59
C MET A 159 12.10 8.06 20.28
N SER A 160 13.13 8.22 21.14
CA SER A 160 14.40 7.49 20.98
C SER A 160 14.28 5.97 21.05
N VAL A 161 13.28 5.47 21.78
CA VAL A 161 13.02 4.02 21.91
C VAL A 161 12.48 3.41 20.62
N TYR A 162 11.80 4.21 19.79
CA TYR A 162 11.22 3.75 18.51
C TYR A 162 12.20 3.81 17.34
N GLN A 163 13.38 4.41 17.51
CA GLN A 163 14.38 4.53 16.45
C GLN A 163 15.05 3.20 16.06
N PRO A 164 15.49 2.33 16.99
CA PRO A 164 16.01 1.03 16.64
C PRO A 164 14.89 0.08 16.16
N VAL A 165 15.24 -0.84 15.25
CA VAL A 165 14.30 -1.85 14.72
C VAL A 165 13.58 -2.61 15.83
N THR A 166 14.30 -2.91 16.91
CA THR A 166 13.78 -3.65 18.07
C THR A 166 12.73 -2.87 18.86
N GLY A 167 12.75 -1.55 18.80
CA GLY A 167 11.80 -0.68 19.51
C GLY A 167 10.46 -0.48 18.80
N MET A 168 10.31 -0.94 17.54
CA MET A 168 9.09 -0.67 16.77
C MET A 168 7.86 -1.38 17.31
N PRO A 169 6.77 -0.65 17.61
CA PRO A 169 5.55 -1.22 18.16
C PRO A 169 4.78 -2.09 17.17
N CYS A 170 4.99 -1.91 15.86
CA CYS A 170 4.31 -2.63 14.77
C CYS A 170 4.43 -4.16 14.91
N LYS A 171 5.58 -4.65 15.41
CA LYS A 171 5.86 -6.07 15.61
C LYS A 171 4.90 -6.78 16.58
N LYS A 172 4.19 -6.04 17.44
CA LYS A 172 3.24 -6.62 18.40
C LYS A 172 2.07 -7.32 17.69
N CYS A 173 1.68 -6.81 16.53
CA CYS A 173 0.58 -7.36 15.74
C CYS A 173 1.05 -7.89 14.37
N HIS A 174 2.10 -7.30 13.79
CA HIS A 174 2.65 -7.64 12.48
C HIS A 174 3.97 -8.41 12.60
N ALA A 175 3.95 -9.51 13.36
CA ALA A 175 5.16 -10.28 13.68
C ALA A 175 5.80 -10.92 12.43
N ASP A 176 5.00 -11.45 11.52
CA ASP A 176 5.47 -12.07 10.28
C ASP A 176 6.12 -11.04 9.36
N ILE A 177 5.49 -9.90 9.19
CA ILE A 177 6.04 -8.77 8.42
C ILE A 177 7.36 -8.30 9.04
N TYR A 178 7.40 -8.18 10.35
CA TYR A 178 8.61 -7.78 11.08
C TYR A 178 9.76 -8.77 10.85
N LYS A 179 9.47 -10.08 10.89
CA LYS A 179 10.44 -11.14 10.62
C LYS A 179 11.04 -11.00 9.22
N GLU A 180 10.20 -10.89 8.19
CA GLU A 180 10.65 -10.74 6.81
C GLU A 180 11.43 -9.43 6.61
N TYR A 181 10.95 -8.32 7.18
CA TYR A 181 11.67 -7.05 7.13
C TYR A 181 13.06 -7.14 7.77
N THR A 182 13.20 -7.76 8.95
CA THR A 182 14.50 -7.86 9.64
C THR A 182 15.53 -8.72 8.88
N SER A 183 15.07 -9.61 8.02
CA SER A 183 15.88 -10.43 7.12
C SER A 183 16.19 -9.74 5.78
N SER A 184 15.50 -8.64 5.46
CA SER A 184 15.70 -7.87 4.24
C SER A 184 16.97 -7.04 4.25
N VAL A 185 17.40 -6.55 3.08
CA VAL A 185 18.53 -5.63 2.96
C VAL A 185 18.38 -4.38 3.82
N HIS A 186 17.15 -3.86 3.96
CA HIS A 186 16.88 -2.70 4.78
C HIS A 186 16.99 -3.03 6.28
N GLY A 187 16.41 -4.14 6.71
CA GLY A 187 16.45 -4.57 8.10
C GLY A 187 17.89 -4.92 8.55
N LEU A 188 18.63 -5.62 7.72
CA LEU A 188 20.04 -5.96 7.98
C LEU A 188 20.92 -4.69 8.03
N ALA A 189 20.74 -3.77 7.08
CA ALA A 189 21.47 -2.51 7.08
C ALA A 189 21.15 -1.68 8.34
N ARG A 190 19.89 -1.64 8.75
CA ARG A 190 19.46 -0.95 9.97
C ARG A 190 20.06 -1.57 11.24
N LYS A 191 20.03 -2.90 11.35
CA LYS A 191 20.61 -3.65 12.47
C LYS A 191 22.10 -3.42 12.62
N ASN A 192 22.81 -3.34 11.49
CA ASN A 192 24.27 -3.16 11.46
C ASN A 192 24.69 -1.70 11.60
N GLY A 193 23.76 -0.78 11.82
CA GLY A 193 24.07 0.64 11.93
C GLY A 193 24.60 1.27 10.64
N ASN A 194 24.38 0.63 9.50
CA ASN A 194 24.87 1.12 8.23
C ASN A 194 24.15 2.41 7.84
N VAL A 195 24.89 3.50 7.91
CA VAL A 195 24.49 4.78 7.35
C VAL A 195 24.96 4.79 5.89
N ILE A 196 24.08 5.14 4.96
CA ILE A 196 24.50 5.42 3.59
C ILE A 196 25.36 6.68 3.66
N ARG A 197 26.70 6.48 3.61
CA ARG A 197 27.72 7.51 3.92
C ARG A 197 27.55 8.79 3.10
N ALA A 198 27.05 8.71 1.87
CA ALA A 198 26.90 9.86 0.98
C ALA A 198 25.76 10.82 1.37
N ALA A 199 24.73 10.35 2.09
CA ALA A 199 23.55 11.13 2.40
C ALA A 199 23.22 11.18 3.90
N HIS A 200 24.01 10.57 4.78
CA HIS A 200 23.73 10.41 6.22
C HIS A 200 22.33 9.81 6.53
N ILE A 201 21.77 9.07 5.58
CA ILE A 201 20.44 8.45 5.69
C ILE A 201 20.60 7.05 6.25
N GLN A 202 19.94 6.78 7.35
CA GLN A 202 19.82 5.42 7.89
C GLN A 202 18.86 4.61 7.00
N ALA A 203 19.07 3.28 6.95
CA ALA A 203 18.12 2.40 6.26
C ALA A 203 16.70 2.58 6.84
N PRO A 204 15.65 2.58 5.99
CA PRO A 204 14.29 2.92 6.39
C PRO A 204 13.74 1.91 7.40
N ILE A 205 12.88 2.39 8.28
CA ILE A 205 12.06 1.60 9.18
C ILE A 205 10.60 1.57 8.69
N CYS A 206 9.73 0.82 9.36
CA CYS A 206 8.33 0.70 8.96
C CYS A 206 7.65 2.06 8.70
N ALA A 207 7.90 3.02 9.59
CA ALA A 207 7.30 4.35 9.53
C ALA A 207 7.77 5.23 8.36
N ASP A 208 8.92 4.93 7.79
CA ASP A 208 9.48 5.68 6.66
C ASP A 208 8.76 5.34 5.35
N CYS A 209 8.24 4.10 5.23
CA CYS A 209 7.43 3.67 4.09
C CYS A 209 5.92 3.82 4.34
N HIS A 210 5.45 3.57 5.57
CA HIS A 210 4.03 3.49 5.88
C HIS A 210 3.46 4.70 6.63
N THR A 211 4.29 5.69 7.01
CA THR A 211 3.88 6.84 7.85
C THR A 211 3.17 6.42 9.13
N ALA A 212 3.84 6.56 10.29
CA ALA A 212 3.44 5.94 11.57
C ALA A 212 1.98 6.16 12.00
N HIS A 213 1.43 7.36 11.78
CA HIS A 213 0.07 7.69 12.21
C HIS A 213 -0.97 7.69 11.07
N LYS A 214 -0.53 7.81 9.82
CA LYS A 214 -1.40 7.75 8.64
C LYS A 214 -1.12 6.46 7.86
N VAL A 215 -1.14 5.31 8.55
CA VAL A 215 -0.96 4.03 7.88
C VAL A 215 -2.13 3.81 6.92
N THR A 216 -1.83 3.75 5.64
CA THR A 216 -2.81 3.39 4.60
C THR A 216 -2.70 1.91 4.29
N ALA A 217 -3.81 1.31 3.84
CA ALA A 217 -3.74 -0.03 3.26
C ALA A 217 -2.70 -0.03 2.14
N PRO A 218 -1.96 -1.14 1.91
CA PRO A 218 -1.13 -1.27 0.74
C PRO A 218 -2.04 -1.06 -0.47
N ALA A 219 -1.98 0.12 -1.02
CA ALA A 219 -2.92 0.50 -2.04
C ALA A 219 -2.25 0.34 -3.39
N SER A 220 -2.91 -0.27 -4.25
CA SER A 220 -3.47 0.30 -5.44
C SER A 220 -3.02 1.76 -5.62
N ASN A 221 -2.64 2.16 -6.79
CA ASN A 221 -2.28 3.52 -7.19
C ASN A 221 -0.83 3.98 -6.98
N GLY A 222 0.15 3.08 -7.08
CA GLY A 222 1.56 3.49 -7.10
C GLY A 222 2.11 4.02 -5.78
N HIS A 223 1.39 3.86 -4.67
CA HIS A 223 1.87 4.30 -3.34
C HIS A 223 3.18 3.58 -2.96
N LEU A 224 3.30 2.28 -3.24
CA LEU A 224 4.53 1.52 -3.00
C LEU A 224 5.68 2.06 -3.85
N THR A 225 5.45 2.33 -5.14
CA THR A 225 6.47 2.92 -6.01
C THR A 225 6.93 4.26 -5.48
N SER A 226 6.01 5.14 -5.02
CA SER A 226 6.38 6.44 -4.47
C SER A 226 7.16 6.33 -3.16
N ALA A 227 6.84 5.36 -2.29
CA ALA A 227 7.59 5.09 -1.07
C ALA A 227 9.04 4.66 -1.38
N CYS A 228 9.23 3.81 -2.39
CA CYS A 228 10.57 3.39 -2.82
C CYS A 228 11.35 4.56 -3.46
N THR A 229 10.72 5.28 -4.38
CA THR A 229 11.38 6.37 -5.13
C THR A 229 11.64 7.61 -4.28
N GLY A 230 11.01 7.73 -3.11
CA GLY A 230 11.34 8.76 -2.12
C GLY A 230 12.78 8.71 -1.61
N CYS A 231 13.43 7.53 -1.67
CA CYS A 231 14.83 7.34 -1.31
C CYS A 231 15.71 6.83 -2.45
N HIS A 232 15.12 6.11 -3.41
CA HIS A 232 15.82 5.54 -4.57
C HIS A 232 15.67 6.43 -5.81
N ASP A 233 16.58 7.38 -5.97
CA ASP A 233 16.60 8.29 -7.11
C ASP A 233 16.93 7.59 -8.42
N ASN A 234 16.41 8.13 -9.52
CA ASN A 234 16.74 7.73 -10.90
C ASN A 234 16.53 6.22 -11.15
N VAL A 235 15.46 5.65 -10.58
CA VAL A 235 15.16 4.22 -10.69
C VAL A 235 15.02 3.82 -12.15
N ALA A 236 14.25 4.57 -12.95
CA ALA A 236 14.03 4.25 -14.36
C ALA A 236 15.38 4.21 -15.12
N GLN A 237 16.22 5.23 -15.01
CA GLN A 237 17.50 5.29 -15.72
C GLN A 237 18.48 4.18 -15.26
N LYS A 238 18.41 3.76 -13.99
CA LYS A 238 19.22 2.63 -13.49
C LYS A 238 18.76 1.30 -14.06
N HIS A 239 17.47 1.14 -14.29
CA HIS A 239 16.87 -0.07 -14.86
C HIS A 239 16.99 -0.10 -16.39
N ASP A 240 16.87 1.02 -17.09
CA ASP A 240 17.04 1.11 -18.57
C ASP A 240 18.38 0.53 -19.07
N LYS A 241 19.39 0.46 -18.20
CA LYS A 241 20.70 -0.11 -18.56
C LYS A 241 20.66 -1.62 -18.85
N TRP A 242 19.63 -2.33 -18.40
CA TRP A 242 19.54 -3.78 -18.50
C TRP A 242 18.11 -4.30 -18.75
N LEU A 243 17.09 -3.51 -18.41
CA LEU A 243 15.68 -3.86 -18.52
C LEU A 243 15.07 -3.11 -19.72
N PRO A 244 14.78 -3.78 -20.84
CA PRO A 244 14.09 -3.16 -21.96
C PRO A 244 12.74 -2.57 -21.51
N ASN A 245 12.40 -1.38 -22.00
CA ASN A 245 11.16 -0.69 -21.66
C ASN A 245 10.93 -0.55 -20.14
N ALA A 246 11.98 -0.19 -19.40
CA ALA A 246 11.92 -0.09 -17.93
C ALA A 246 10.76 0.79 -17.43
N GLY A 247 10.39 1.85 -18.16
CA GLY A 247 9.25 2.70 -17.82
C GLY A 247 7.95 1.91 -17.75
N LEU A 248 7.65 1.08 -18.75
CA LEU A 248 6.44 0.23 -18.76
C LEU A 248 6.48 -0.84 -17.67
N HIS A 249 7.63 -1.48 -17.45
CA HIS A 249 7.77 -2.44 -16.35
C HIS A 249 7.47 -1.79 -15.00
N LEU A 250 8.03 -0.61 -14.73
CA LEU A 250 7.81 0.10 -13.46
C LEU A 250 6.38 0.63 -13.28
N GLU A 251 5.61 0.73 -14.36
CA GLU A 251 4.20 1.09 -14.32
C GLU A 251 3.32 -0.09 -13.88
N VAL A 252 3.60 -1.30 -14.40
CA VAL A 252 2.73 -2.48 -14.23
C VAL A 252 3.32 -3.57 -13.33
N VAL A 253 4.55 -3.45 -12.87
CA VAL A 253 5.23 -4.41 -12.00
C VAL A 253 5.69 -3.72 -10.74
N ASP A 254 5.24 -4.20 -9.60
CA ASP A 254 5.69 -3.69 -8.31
C ASP A 254 7.16 -3.98 -8.06
N CYS A 255 7.83 -3.05 -7.37
CA CYS A 255 9.25 -3.21 -7.04
C CYS A 255 9.53 -4.53 -6.32
N ALA A 256 8.68 -4.92 -5.38
CA ALA A 256 8.79 -6.17 -4.65
C ALA A 256 8.66 -7.41 -5.54
N ALA A 257 7.92 -7.34 -6.67
CA ALA A 257 7.80 -8.46 -7.58
C ALA A 257 9.15 -8.92 -8.18
N CYS A 258 10.11 -8.01 -8.30
CA CYS A 258 11.49 -8.34 -8.67
C CYS A 258 12.42 -8.42 -7.46
N HIS A 259 12.25 -7.53 -6.48
CA HIS A 259 13.14 -7.41 -5.34
C HIS A 259 12.82 -8.32 -4.15
N ALA A 260 11.72 -9.10 -4.20
CA ALA A 260 11.45 -10.22 -3.29
C ALA A 260 11.43 -11.54 -4.10
N PRO A 261 12.60 -12.09 -4.51
CA PRO A 261 12.72 -13.11 -5.54
C PRO A 261 12.09 -14.45 -5.18
N VAL A 262 12.02 -14.79 -3.90
CA VAL A 262 11.44 -16.05 -3.40
C VAL A 262 9.93 -15.98 -3.18
N SER A 263 9.32 -14.85 -3.44
CA SER A 263 7.89 -14.64 -3.20
C SER A 263 7.04 -15.07 -4.38
N GLU A 264 5.88 -15.63 -4.09
CA GLU A 264 4.86 -15.88 -5.11
C GLU A 264 4.27 -14.57 -5.63
N ARG A 265 3.91 -14.57 -6.90
CA ARG A 265 3.37 -13.39 -7.59
C ARG A 265 1.93 -13.63 -7.99
N ARG A 266 1.21 -12.53 -8.13
CA ARG A 266 -0.14 -12.50 -8.69
C ARG A 266 -0.31 -11.31 -9.61
N VAL A 267 -1.22 -11.41 -10.56
CA VAL A 267 -1.74 -10.25 -11.28
C VAL A 267 -2.98 -9.77 -10.56
N ASP A 268 -2.92 -8.56 -10.08
CA ASP A 268 -4.07 -7.89 -9.47
C ASP A 268 -4.75 -6.97 -10.50
N LEU A 269 -6.02 -7.24 -10.77
CA LEU A 269 -6.87 -6.46 -11.65
C LEU A 269 -7.74 -5.52 -10.82
N GLU A 270 -7.43 -4.25 -10.84
CA GLU A 270 -8.12 -3.23 -10.07
C GLU A 270 -9.04 -2.39 -10.96
N LEU A 271 -10.29 -2.22 -10.51
CA LEU A 271 -11.25 -1.31 -11.14
C LEU A 271 -11.12 0.09 -10.54
N THR A 272 -10.62 1.02 -11.37
CA THR A 272 -10.47 2.42 -10.99
C THR A 272 -11.30 3.33 -11.89
N SER A 273 -11.60 4.55 -11.44
CA SER A 273 -12.11 5.57 -12.35
C SER A 273 -10.96 6.12 -13.20
N ALA A 274 -11.25 6.57 -14.42
CA ALA A 274 -10.24 7.21 -15.29
C ALA A 274 -9.57 8.44 -14.66
N ALA A 275 -10.22 9.05 -13.66
CA ALA A 275 -9.67 10.15 -12.88
C ALA A 275 -8.74 9.67 -11.72
N GLY A 276 -8.47 8.37 -11.62
CA GLY A 276 -7.64 7.80 -10.54
C GLY A 276 -8.29 7.84 -9.15
N THR A 277 -9.56 8.22 -9.07
CA THR A 277 -10.32 8.24 -7.81
C THR A 277 -11.00 6.89 -7.59
N GLU A 278 -10.98 6.41 -6.35
CA GLU A 278 -11.69 5.19 -5.96
C GLU A 278 -13.16 5.23 -6.37
N GLN A 279 -13.66 4.12 -6.89
CA GLN A 279 -15.07 3.98 -7.18
C GLN A 279 -15.87 3.91 -5.87
N LYS A 280 -16.53 4.99 -5.50
CA LYS A 280 -17.31 5.09 -4.25
C LYS A 280 -18.48 4.11 -4.17
N ASP A 281 -18.89 3.48 -5.25
CA ASP A 281 -20.09 2.64 -5.33
C ASP A 281 -19.82 1.27 -5.98
N ALA A 282 -18.91 0.52 -5.35
CA ALA A 282 -18.60 -0.86 -5.75
C ALA A 282 -19.67 -1.89 -5.32
N GLY A 283 -20.70 -1.47 -4.60
CA GLY A 283 -21.70 -2.35 -4.00
C GLY A 283 -22.38 -3.34 -4.96
N PRO A 284 -22.80 -2.96 -6.16
CA PRO A 284 -23.39 -3.90 -7.14
C PRO A 284 -22.35 -4.89 -7.68
N LEU A 285 -21.15 -4.42 -7.99
CA LEU A 285 -20.04 -5.24 -8.47
C LEU A 285 -19.61 -6.23 -7.40
N GLN A 286 -19.43 -5.77 -6.18
CA GLN A 286 -19.08 -6.60 -5.04
C GLN A 286 -20.11 -7.71 -4.78
N ARG A 287 -21.40 -7.41 -4.86
CA ARG A 287 -22.46 -8.44 -4.70
C ARG A 287 -22.36 -9.52 -5.78
N ARG A 288 -22.05 -9.14 -7.02
CA ARG A 288 -21.90 -10.10 -8.13
C ARG A 288 -20.70 -10.99 -7.93
N LEU A 289 -19.57 -10.42 -7.56
CA LEU A 289 -18.34 -11.17 -7.27
C LEU A 289 -18.52 -12.12 -6.09
N LEU A 290 -19.20 -11.68 -5.03
CA LEU A 290 -19.57 -12.53 -3.90
C LEU A 290 -20.49 -13.71 -4.29
N ALA A 291 -21.37 -13.50 -5.27
CA ALA A 291 -22.22 -14.59 -5.78
C ALA A 291 -21.37 -15.64 -6.51
N ILE A 292 -20.46 -15.21 -7.40
CA ILE A 292 -19.54 -16.11 -8.12
C ILE A 292 -18.67 -16.91 -7.14
N GLU A 293 -18.10 -16.23 -6.13
CA GLU A 293 -17.27 -16.87 -5.10
C GLU A 293 -18.04 -17.91 -4.29
N LYS A 294 -19.31 -17.64 -3.94
CA LYS A 294 -20.17 -18.59 -3.22
C LYS A 294 -20.50 -19.85 -4.02
N GLU A 295 -20.57 -19.72 -5.32
CA GLU A 295 -20.78 -20.84 -6.25
C GLU A 295 -19.49 -21.65 -6.50
N GLY A 296 -18.38 -21.27 -5.85
CA GLY A 296 -17.07 -21.90 -6.02
C GLY A 296 -16.44 -21.64 -7.40
N GLY A 297 -16.96 -20.61 -8.10
CA GLY A 297 -16.48 -20.21 -9.42
C GLY A 297 -15.33 -19.21 -9.34
N SER A 298 -14.57 -19.14 -10.44
CA SER A 298 -13.62 -18.07 -10.71
C SER A 298 -14.19 -17.10 -11.75
N LEU A 299 -13.66 -15.90 -11.80
CA LEU A 299 -14.11 -14.87 -12.72
C LEU A 299 -13.43 -15.05 -14.08
N GLY A 300 -14.16 -15.56 -15.05
CA GLY A 300 -13.68 -15.66 -16.44
C GLY A 300 -13.73 -14.32 -17.20
N ALA A 301 -13.03 -14.26 -18.34
CA ALA A 301 -12.94 -13.06 -19.18
C ALA A 301 -14.30 -12.48 -19.57
N SER A 302 -15.25 -13.34 -19.98
CA SER A 302 -16.60 -12.92 -20.36
C SER A 302 -17.38 -12.27 -19.21
N GLU A 303 -17.28 -12.85 -18.01
CA GLU A 303 -17.91 -12.31 -16.81
C GLU A 303 -17.30 -10.96 -16.39
N LEU A 304 -15.97 -10.88 -16.40
CA LEU A 304 -15.26 -9.63 -16.10
C LEU A 304 -15.68 -8.51 -17.05
N TRP A 305 -15.77 -8.80 -18.35
CA TRP A 305 -16.22 -7.85 -19.34
C TRP A 305 -17.66 -7.36 -19.11
N LYS A 306 -18.59 -8.26 -18.78
CA LYS A 306 -19.96 -7.89 -18.42
C LYS A 306 -19.97 -6.92 -17.23
N LEU A 307 -19.18 -7.22 -16.20
CA LEU A 307 -19.08 -6.36 -15.01
C LEU A 307 -18.52 -4.96 -15.32
N VAL A 308 -17.47 -4.87 -16.11
CA VAL A 308 -16.89 -3.59 -16.56
C VAL A 308 -17.90 -2.78 -17.38
N ARG A 309 -18.61 -3.44 -18.31
CA ARG A 309 -19.65 -2.80 -19.14
C ARG A 309 -20.84 -2.30 -18.31
N GLU A 310 -21.30 -3.07 -17.34
CA GLU A 310 -22.36 -2.65 -16.43
C GLU A 310 -21.93 -1.45 -15.58
N SER A 311 -20.69 -1.44 -15.11
CA SER A 311 -20.14 -0.32 -14.35
C SER A 311 -20.06 0.96 -15.19
N LYS A 312 -19.66 0.86 -16.46
CA LYS A 312 -19.66 2.00 -17.41
C LYS A 312 -21.07 2.56 -17.67
N LYS A 313 -22.10 1.72 -17.75
CA LYS A 313 -23.48 2.15 -18.03
C LYS A 313 -24.13 2.89 -16.85
N ARG A 314 -23.78 2.58 -15.61
CA ARG A 314 -24.38 3.16 -14.40
C ARG A 314 -23.77 4.50 -13.99
N GLY A 315 -22.53 4.76 -14.35
CA GLY A 315 -21.83 6.01 -14.03
C GLY A 315 -22.12 7.09 -15.07
N LYS A 316 -22.84 8.13 -14.71
CA LYS A 316 -23.20 9.24 -15.63
C LYS A 316 -22.00 10.03 -16.17
N SER A 317 -20.76 9.79 -15.71
CA SER A 317 -19.61 10.60 -16.12
C SER A 317 -18.23 9.95 -15.91
N THR A 318 -18.09 8.78 -15.27
CA THR A 318 -16.77 8.27 -14.90
C THR A 318 -16.43 7.05 -15.74
N GLN A 319 -15.46 7.22 -16.61
CA GLN A 319 -14.88 6.11 -17.37
C GLN A 319 -14.20 5.16 -16.38
N VAL A 320 -14.70 3.93 -16.27
CA VAL A 320 -14.08 2.88 -15.46
C VAL A 320 -12.97 2.25 -16.26
N VAL A 321 -11.80 2.17 -15.67
CA VAL A 321 -10.60 1.54 -16.23
C VAL A 321 -10.23 0.35 -15.37
N LEU A 322 -9.95 -0.77 -16.00
CA LEU A 322 -9.37 -1.94 -15.34
C LEU A 322 -7.85 -1.85 -15.50
N ARG A 323 -7.15 -1.77 -14.40
CA ARG A 323 -5.69 -1.76 -14.38
C ARG A 323 -5.18 -3.07 -13.84
N GLY A 324 -4.22 -3.68 -14.53
CA GLY A 324 -3.52 -4.87 -14.10
C GLY A 324 -2.15 -4.53 -13.54
N ARG A 325 -1.78 -5.17 -12.44
CA ARG A 325 -0.49 -5.01 -11.80
C ARG A 325 0.08 -6.36 -11.37
N LEU A 326 1.36 -6.59 -11.62
CA LEU A 326 2.07 -7.75 -11.10
C LEU A 326 2.66 -7.40 -9.73
N GLU A 327 2.22 -8.11 -8.71
CA GLU A 327 2.63 -7.88 -7.34
C GLU A 327 2.97 -9.18 -6.61
N VAL A 328 3.51 -9.07 -5.39
CA VAL A 328 3.74 -10.21 -4.50
C VAL A 328 2.44 -10.59 -3.80
N THR A 329 2.09 -11.87 -3.81
CA THR A 329 0.85 -12.40 -3.21
C THR A 329 0.79 -12.17 -1.71
N SER A 330 1.90 -12.40 -1.00
CA SER A 330 1.98 -12.27 0.46
C SER A 330 2.55 -10.92 0.85
N GLY A 331 1.75 -10.13 1.57
CA GLY A 331 2.21 -8.86 2.14
C GLY A 331 3.43 -9.02 3.07
N ALA A 332 3.56 -10.13 3.78
CA ALA A 332 4.75 -10.40 4.59
C ALA A 332 5.97 -10.60 3.71
N GLN A 333 5.89 -11.47 2.72
CA GLN A 333 7.00 -11.77 1.79
C GLN A 333 7.44 -10.52 0.98
N ALA A 334 6.54 -9.60 0.69
CA ALA A 334 6.86 -8.34 0.02
C ALA A 334 7.88 -7.49 0.81
N HIS A 335 8.03 -7.74 2.12
CA HIS A 335 9.02 -7.06 2.97
C HIS A 335 10.39 -7.75 3.01
N HIS A 336 10.52 -8.93 2.42
CA HIS A 336 11.81 -9.63 2.26
C HIS A 336 12.58 -9.09 1.05
N LEU A 337 12.86 -7.80 1.06
CA LEU A 337 13.54 -7.14 -0.05
C LEU A 337 15.01 -7.59 -0.12
N ALA A 338 15.38 -8.11 -1.28
CA ALA A 338 16.73 -8.56 -1.59
C ALA A 338 17.58 -7.45 -2.21
N SER A 339 18.90 -7.66 -2.21
CA SER A 339 19.82 -6.76 -2.88
C SER A 339 19.60 -6.76 -4.40
N ARG A 340 20.13 -5.74 -5.07
CA ARG A 340 20.09 -5.66 -6.54
C ARG A 340 20.73 -6.89 -7.24
N LEU A 341 21.64 -7.57 -6.57
CA LEU A 341 22.32 -8.75 -7.13
C LEU A 341 21.46 -10.01 -7.05
N SER A 342 20.55 -10.06 -6.08
CA SER A 342 19.64 -11.18 -5.85
C SER A 342 18.24 -10.92 -6.39
N ALA A 343 17.95 -9.72 -6.92
CA ALA A 343 16.70 -9.41 -7.55
C ALA A 343 16.50 -10.23 -8.85
N VAL A 344 15.25 -10.52 -9.19
CA VAL A 344 14.92 -11.25 -10.42
C VAL A 344 15.35 -10.42 -11.64
N ARG A 345 16.26 -10.97 -12.42
CA ARG A 345 16.78 -10.38 -13.66
C ARG A 345 16.62 -11.28 -14.88
N ASP A 346 16.32 -12.54 -14.64
CA ASP A 346 16.06 -13.47 -15.72
C ASP A 346 14.70 -13.16 -16.34
N CYS A 347 14.71 -12.71 -17.57
CA CYS A 347 13.50 -12.38 -18.33
C CYS A 347 12.58 -13.59 -18.47
N SER A 348 13.13 -14.81 -18.55
CA SER A 348 12.35 -16.03 -18.66
C SER A 348 11.50 -16.33 -17.43
N SER A 349 11.83 -15.76 -16.27
CA SER A 349 10.99 -15.88 -15.05
C SER A 349 9.56 -15.37 -15.26
N CYS A 350 9.38 -14.41 -16.17
CA CYS A 350 8.08 -13.86 -16.55
C CYS A 350 7.76 -14.11 -18.03
N HIS A 351 8.75 -13.99 -18.93
CA HIS A 351 8.59 -14.00 -20.37
C HIS A 351 8.67 -15.41 -21.01
N HIS A 352 7.91 -16.38 -20.47
CA HIS A 352 7.72 -17.68 -21.11
C HIS A 352 6.25 -18.13 -21.01
N ALA A 353 5.83 -18.98 -21.90
CA ALA A 353 4.45 -19.49 -21.90
C ALA A 353 4.17 -20.30 -20.62
N GLY A 354 3.08 -19.95 -19.92
CA GLY A 354 2.72 -20.60 -18.66
C GLY A 354 3.56 -20.17 -17.45
N SER A 355 4.23 -19.00 -17.53
CA SER A 355 4.98 -18.45 -16.40
C SER A 355 4.14 -18.40 -15.12
N ALA A 356 4.70 -18.89 -14.01
CA ALA A 356 4.07 -18.87 -12.71
C ALA A 356 3.67 -17.45 -12.26
N ALA A 357 4.36 -16.42 -12.75
CA ALA A 357 4.07 -15.03 -12.44
C ALA A 357 2.65 -14.59 -12.86
N PHE A 358 2.05 -15.25 -13.85
CA PHE A 358 0.74 -14.92 -14.42
C PHE A 358 -0.32 -16.00 -14.19
N GLN A 359 -0.05 -17.01 -13.36
CA GLN A 359 -1.02 -18.10 -13.10
C GLN A 359 -2.00 -17.76 -11.97
N ASN A 360 -1.66 -16.82 -11.12
CA ASN A 360 -2.54 -16.33 -10.06
C ASN A 360 -3.09 -14.96 -10.45
N VAL A 361 -4.35 -14.90 -10.82
CA VAL A 361 -5.04 -13.67 -11.22
C VAL A 361 -6.18 -13.39 -10.26
N VAL A 362 -6.25 -12.17 -9.77
CA VAL A 362 -7.32 -11.73 -8.88
C VAL A 362 -7.92 -10.41 -9.35
N VAL A 363 -9.18 -10.19 -9.01
CA VAL A 363 -9.83 -8.87 -9.13
C VAL A 363 -9.97 -8.31 -7.73
N SER A 364 -9.42 -7.13 -7.50
CA SER A 364 -9.44 -6.46 -6.20
C SER A 364 -10.49 -5.38 -6.12
N ILE A 365 -11.23 -5.37 -5.02
CA ILE A 365 -12.19 -4.33 -4.71
C ILE A 365 -11.91 -3.77 -3.32
N ARG A 366 -11.75 -2.45 -3.25
CA ARG A 366 -11.59 -1.71 -2.01
C ARG A 366 -12.83 -1.82 -1.14
N GLN A 367 -12.66 -2.31 0.08
CA GLN A 367 -13.71 -2.36 1.08
C GLN A 367 -13.86 -1.01 1.79
N PRO A 368 -15.01 -0.73 2.41
CA PRO A 368 -15.19 0.49 3.20
C PRO A 368 -14.21 0.65 4.36
N ASP A 369 -13.62 -0.45 4.83
CA ASP A 369 -12.57 -0.47 5.85
C ASP A 369 -11.18 -0.13 5.32
N GLY A 370 -11.05 0.09 4.01
CA GLY A 370 -9.80 0.41 3.34
C GLY A 370 -8.94 -0.80 2.98
N ARG A 371 -9.37 -2.03 3.28
CA ARG A 371 -8.71 -3.27 2.83
C ARG A 371 -9.20 -3.65 1.44
N ASP A 372 -8.33 -4.27 0.66
CA ASP A 372 -8.73 -4.87 -0.60
C ASP A 372 -9.23 -6.29 -0.37
N ARG A 373 -10.37 -6.61 -0.97
CA ARG A 373 -10.87 -7.97 -1.07
C ARG A 373 -10.55 -8.50 -2.46
N HIS A 374 -9.85 -9.62 -2.49
CA HIS A 374 -9.41 -10.28 -3.72
C HIS A 374 -10.40 -11.37 -4.10
N TYR A 375 -10.81 -11.40 -5.36
CA TYR A 375 -11.66 -12.40 -5.96
C TYR A 375 -10.86 -13.13 -7.02
N GLN A 376 -10.87 -14.46 -6.99
CA GLN A 376 -10.12 -15.27 -7.94
C GLN A 376 -10.65 -15.05 -9.36
N ALA A 377 -9.73 -14.89 -10.32
CA ALA A 377 -10.03 -14.79 -11.73
C ALA A 377 -9.25 -15.83 -12.53
N ASP A 378 -9.80 -16.21 -13.66
CA ASP A 378 -9.14 -17.13 -14.58
C ASP A 378 -8.02 -16.44 -15.37
N THR A 379 -6.99 -17.19 -15.73
CA THR A 379 -5.87 -16.66 -16.51
C THR A 379 -6.29 -16.23 -17.93
N ASP A 380 -7.44 -16.69 -18.43
CA ASP A 380 -7.99 -16.27 -19.72
C ASP A 380 -8.39 -14.80 -19.75
N THR A 381 -8.64 -14.18 -18.57
CA THR A 381 -8.86 -12.74 -18.44
C THR A 381 -7.72 -11.91 -18.99
N LEU A 382 -6.49 -12.45 -18.96
CA LEU A 382 -5.30 -11.78 -19.47
C LEU A 382 -5.11 -11.99 -20.99
N ASN A 383 -5.80 -12.93 -21.60
CA ASN A 383 -5.60 -13.36 -22.97
C ASN A 383 -6.78 -13.08 -23.92
N SER A 384 -7.91 -12.57 -23.39
CA SER A 384 -9.08 -12.34 -24.21
C SER A 384 -9.02 -11.00 -24.96
N ALA A 385 -9.65 -10.95 -26.14
CA ALA A 385 -9.84 -9.70 -26.86
C ALA A 385 -10.63 -8.67 -26.05
N GLU A 386 -11.60 -9.16 -25.27
CA GLU A 386 -12.41 -8.32 -24.38
C GLU A 386 -11.58 -7.69 -23.26
N SER A 387 -10.58 -8.42 -22.74
CA SER A 387 -9.63 -7.87 -21.75
C SER A 387 -8.78 -6.76 -22.36
N VAL A 388 -8.28 -6.96 -23.57
CA VAL A 388 -7.47 -5.95 -24.27
C VAL A 388 -8.27 -4.67 -24.51
N ASP A 389 -9.52 -4.79 -24.91
CA ASP A 389 -10.40 -3.66 -25.19
C ASP A 389 -10.85 -2.94 -23.91
N SER A 390 -11.00 -3.68 -22.80
CA SER A 390 -11.41 -3.12 -21.51
C SER A 390 -10.26 -2.60 -20.65
N VAL A 391 -9.03 -3.03 -20.93
CA VAL A 391 -7.79 -2.70 -20.18
C VAL A 391 -6.85 -1.92 -21.08
N GLY A 392 -7.26 -0.73 -21.49
CA GLY A 392 -6.56 0.08 -22.51
C GLY A 392 -5.05 0.28 -22.26
N ASP A 393 -4.60 0.26 -21.01
CA ASP A 393 -3.20 0.45 -20.62
C ASP A 393 -2.57 -0.82 -19.98
N PHE A 394 -3.23 -1.97 -20.08
CA PHE A 394 -2.70 -3.20 -19.54
C PHE A 394 -1.78 -3.90 -20.54
N TYR A 395 -0.53 -4.04 -20.17
CA TYR A 395 0.47 -4.78 -20.93
C TYR A 395 0.75 -6.11 -20.24
N ALA A 396 0.17 -7.20 -20.76
CA ALA A 396 0.53 -8.53 -20.32
C ALA A 396 1.96 -8.84 -20.75
N LEU A 397 2.86 -9.00 -19.78
CA LEU A 397 4.27 -9.27 -20.05
C LEU A 397 4.51 -10.77 -20.21
N GLY A 398 5.19 -11.16 -21.29
CA GLY A 398 5.81 -12.45 -21.45
C GLY A 398 4.87 -13.61 -21.74
N GLY A 399 4.58 -14.50 -20.83
CA GLY A 399 3.85 -15.75 -21.06
C GLY A 399 2.38 -15.64 -21.40
N THR A 400 1.79 -14.46 -21.35
CA THR A 400 0.40 -14.22 -21.74
C THR A 400 0.31 -13.95 -23.25
N ARG A 401 -0.42 -14.80 -23.98
CA ARG A 401 -0.68 -14.64 -25.40
C ARG A 401 -2.01 -13.95 -25.64
N ILE A 402 -1.97 -12.84 -26.38
CA ILE A 402 -3.20 -12.20 -26.86
C ILE A 402 -3.65 -12.97 -28.12
N ARG A 403 -4.58 -13.90 -27.95
CA ARG A 403 -5.06 -14.78 -29.02
C ARG A 403 -5.57 -14.04 -30.27
N LEU A 404 -6.10 -12.84 -30.09
CA LEU A 404 -6.53 -12.01 -31.21
C LEU A 404 -5.34 -11.55 -32.06
N LEU A 405 -4.26 -11.07 -31.44
CA LEU A 405 -3.05 -10.65 -32.15
C LEU A 405 -2.37 -11.82 -32.85
N ASP A 406 -2.33 -13.00 -32.25
CA ASP A 406 -1.84 -14.22 -32.89
C ASP A 406 -2.65 -14.54 -34.15
N LYS A 407 -3.98 -14.46 -34.09
CA LYS A 407 -4.86 -14.68 -35.26
C LYS A 407 -4.65 -13.63 -36.34
N LEU A 408 -4.53 -12.36 -35.97
CA LEU A 408 -4.26 -11.28 -36.91
C LEU A 408 -2.89 -11.42 -37.55
N LEU A 409 -1.87 -11.84 -36.80
CA LEU A 409 -0.53 -12.11 -37.34
C LEU A 409 -0.56 -13.26 -38.35
N VAL A 410 -1.23 -14.37 -38.00
CA VAL A 410 -1.40 -15.50 -38.92
C VAL A 410 -2.14 -15.05 -40.18
N ALA A 411 -3.22 -14.30 -40.07
CA ALA A 411 -3.95 -13.76 -41.20
C ALA A 411 -3.09 -12.86 -42.10
N ALA A 412 -2.28 -11.98 -41.47
CA ALA A 412 -1.34 -11.11 -42.19
C ALA A 412 -0.25 -11.90 -42.92
N LEU A 413 0.29 -12.97 -42.30
CA LEU A 413 1.27 -13.85 -42.91
C LEU A 413 0.66 -14.62 -44.13
N ILE A 414 -0.55 -15.17 -43.98
CA ILE A 414 -1.25 -15.85 -45.06
C ILE A 414 -1.54 -14.85 -46.21
N GLY A 415 -2.05 -13.68 -45.91
CA GLY A 415 -2.31 -12.65 -46.93
C GLY A 415 -1.04 -12.15 -47.60
N GLY A 416 0.02 -11.92 -46.86
CA GLY A 416 1.33 -11.50 -47.37
C GLY A 416 1.97 -12.56 -48.29
N LEU A 417 1.78 -13.85 -48.02
CA LEU A 417 2.26 -14.94 -48.90
C LEU A 417 1.34 -15.17 -50.10
N ALA A 418 0.04 -15.05 -49.94
CA ALA A 418 -0.93 -15.29 -51.02
C ALA A 418 -0.77 -14.32 -52.21
N ILE A 419 -0.40 -13.04 -51.94
CA ILE A 419 -0.22 -12.07 -53.01
C ILE A 419 0.93 -12.43 -53.96
N PRO A 420 2.18 -12.66 -53.52
CA PRO A 420 3.27 -13.04 -54.42
C PRO A 420 3.06 -14.37 -55.09
N ILE A 421 2.49 -15.37 -54.39
CA ILE A 421 2.15 -16.68 -54.97
C ILE A 421 1.08 -16.55 -56.04
N GLY A 422 0.03 -15.77 -55.79
CA GLY A 422 -1.03 -15.50 -56.74
C GLY A 422 -0.49 -14.76 -57.98
N HIS A 423 0.39 -13.79 -57.80
CA HIS A 423 1.01 -13.04 -58.88
C HIS A 423 1.93 -13.95 -59.74
N PHE A 424 2.73 -14.77 -59.09
CA PHE A 424 3.60 -15.74 -59.76
C PHE A 424 2.83 -16.79 -60.56
N THR A 425 1.75 -17.36 -59.98
CA THR A 425 0.91 -18.36 -60.66
C THR A 425 0.15 -17.73 -61.83
N ALA A 426 -0.44 -16.55 -61.64
CA ALA A 426 -1.09 -15.81 -62.72
C ALA A 426 -0.12 -15.48 -63.85
N GLY A 427 1.10 -15.03 -63.55
CA GLY A 427 2.13 -14.77 -64.56
C GLY A 427 2.52 -16.03 -65.35
N ARG A 428 2.61 -17.20 -64.69
CA ARG A 428 2.85 -18.46 -65.37
C ARG A 428 1.69 -18.91 -66.28
N ILE A 429 0.46 -18.75 -65.82
CA ILE A 429 -0.73 -19.09 -66.60
C ILE A 429 -0.83 -18.21 -67.83
N ILE A 430 -0.65 -16.89 -67.67
CA ILE A 430 -0.69 -15.93 -68.79
C ILE A 430 0.40 -16.26 -69.82
N LYS A 431 1.63 -16.54 -69.37
CA LYS A 431 2.74 -16.90 -70.23
C LYS A 431 2.40 -18.20 -71.02
N LYS A 432 1.87 -19.23 -70.38
CA LYS A 432 1.49 -20.50 -71.01
C LYS A 432 0.37 -20.32 -72.04
N HIS A 433 -0.56 -19.41 -71.78
CA HIS A 433 -1.62 -19.12 -72.77
C HIS A 433 -1.10 -18.32 -73.98
N ARG A 434 -0.16 -17.42 -73.77
CA ARG A 434 0.47 -16.66 -74.85
C ARG A 434 1.29 -17.56 -75.77
N ASP A 435 2.10 -18.45 -75.18
CA ASP A 435 2.94 -19.41 -75.95
C ASP A 435 2.13 -20.45 -76.73
N LYS A 436 0.83 -20.67 -76.39
CA LYS A 436 -0.10 -21.55 -77.13
C LYS A 436 -0.88 -20.81 -78.22
N GLY A 437 -0.94 -19.52 -78.20
CA GLY A 437 -1.63 -18.71 -79.20
C GLY A 437 -0.74 -18.31 -80.37
N GLU A 438 0.57 -18.58 -80.30
CA GLU A 438 1.58 -18.30 -81.35
C GLU A 438 1.92 -19.58 -82.16
N GLN A 439 1.26 -20.74 -81.96
CA GLN A 439 1.30 -21.93 -82.76
C GLN A 439 -0.01 -22.06 -83.58
#